data_201f3b86b2b88e850650a8a8cc6ee577
#
_entry.id   201f3b86b2b88e850650a8a8cc6ee577
#
_cell.length_a   1.000
_cell.length_b   1.000
_cell.length_c   1.000
_cell.angle_alpha   90.00
_cell.angle_beta   90.00
_cell.angle_gamma   90.00
#
_symmetry.space_group_name_H-M   'P 1'
#
loop_
_entity.id
_entity.type
_entity.pdbx_description
1 polymer ?
#
loop_
_entity_poly.entity_id
_entity_poly.type
_entity_poly.pdbx_seq_one_letter_code
_entity_poly.pdbx_strand_id
1 'polypeptide(L)'
;MHRRNFIINTSRAALLSTIGLPLSCSKSKTSPETSSDADFEHTILKLLKDSKTPGLSLAIIKNGEITFNKGFGMKNTSTNDPVDTDTTFEAASVSKTVFAYAVMKLCEKKVIDLDTPLSQYYPELFGGSDDRLRIITARQVLSHTTGLPNWRSESEPFGLGFDPGKDYRYSGEGYYLLQTVLTHLKGKTFPDQCGTYEMGVKVCATDIADYMNKNVLIPIGMTSSHYIWSEERAKNSAAAHDENEKVINKGHQGATDLGRYASAGGLLTNAKDYAKFLINLFDGKENDKYRLNPASISEMVTPQIKLKPEQQFDGCTAWALGWGIQERPGRNVIVHSGGQAGFRSLAMASIEKRSGFAAFTNGDNGGKVVYELSVALQDLF
;
A
#
# COMPACT_ATOMS: atom_id res chain seq x y z
N MET A 1 -21.25 -11.35 7.30
CA MET A 1 -20.88 -10.32 6.30
C MET A 1 -20.13 -11.01 5.18
N HIS A 2 -20.70 -11.10 4.00
CA HIS A 2 -20.13 -11.84 2.88
C HIS A 2 -18.97 -11.06 2.27
N ARG A 3 -17.74 -11.53 2.47
CA ARG A 3 -16.57 -11.06 1.73
C ARG A 3 -16.52 -11.82 0.41
N ARG A 4 -16.89 -11.14 -0.68
CA ARG A 4 -16.70 -11.67 -2.04
C ARG A 4 -15.22 -11.56 -2.38
N ASN A 5 -14.61 -12.70 -2.65
CA ASN A 5 -13.31 -12.78 -3.31
C ASN A 5 -13.43 -12.13 -4.69
N PHE A 6 -12.72 -11.02 -4.90
CA PHE A 6 -12.61 -10.41 -6.21
C PHE A 6 -11.52 -11.15 -6.97
N ILE A 7 -11.91 -12.22 -7.67
CA ILE A 7 -11.11 -12.80 -8.74
C ILE A 7 -11.46 -12.04 -10.00
N ILE A 8 -10.53 -11.26 -10.52
CA ILE A 8 -10.70 -10.61 -11.83
C ILE A 8 -10.50 -11.68 -12.90
N ASN A 9 -11.59 -12.19 -13.46
CA ASN A 9 -11.56 -13.01 -14.66
C ASN A 9 -11.19 -12.14 -15.85
N THR A 10 -10.01 -12.35 -16.40
CA THR A 10 -9.56 -11.71 -17.64
C THR A 10 -10.23 -12.36 -18.83
N SER A 11 -11.32 -11.77 -19.32
CA SER A 11 -11.82 -12.06 -20.66
C SER A 11 -11.23 -11.06 -21.65
N ARG A 12 -10.37 -11.57 -22.53
CA ARG A 12 -9.77 -10.81 -23.64
C ARG A 12 -10.86 -10.38 -24.63
N ALA A 13 -10.98 -9.08 -24.88
CA ALA A 13 -11.55 -8.56 -26.10
C ALA A 13 -10.63 -7.45 -26.62
N ALA A 14 -9.85 -7.78 -27.64
CA ALA A 14 -9.05 -6.83 -28.40
C ALA A 14 -9.96 -6.08 -29.37
N LEU A 15 -10.01 -4.76 -29.28
CA LEU A 15 -10.50 -3.90 -30.36
C LEU A 15 -9.40 -2.89 -30.68
N LEU A 16 -8.65 -3.18 -31.74
CA LEU A 16 -7.80 -2.25 -32.46
C LEU A 16 -8.67 -1.27 -33.24
N SER A 17 -8.57 0.02 -32.93
CA SER A 17 -8.96 1.08 -33.85
C SER A 17 -7.78 2.04 -34.06
N THR A 18 -7.17 1.92 -35.22
CA THR A 18 -6.16 2.84 -35.77
C THR A 18 -6.83 4.16 -36.15
N ILE A 19 -6.38 5.25 -35.54
CA ILE A 19 -6.71 6.60 -36.04
C ILE A 19 -5.39 7.23 -36.48
N GLY A 20 -5.24 7.38 -37.78
CA GLY A 20 -4.17 8.12 -38.43
C GLY A 20 -4.38 9.64 -38.27
N LEU A 21 -3.31 10.33 -37.88
CA LEU A 21 -3.25 11.79 -37.85
C LEU A 21 -2.59 12.34 -39.12
N PRO A 22 -3.12 13.38 -39.71
CA PRO A 22 -2.44 14.09 -40.83
C PRO A 22 -1.39 15.07 -40.25
N LEU A 23 -0.18 15.00 -40.81
CA LEU A 23 0.85 16.04 -40.60
C LEU A 23 0.41 17.35 -41.31
N SER A 24 0.29 18.40 -40.53
CA SER A 24 0.29 19.77 -41.04
C SER A 24 1.32 20.59 -40.28
N CYS A 25 2.32 21.11 -41.02
CA CYS A 25 3.35 21.98 -40.51
C CYS A 25 2.83 23.42 -40.48
N SER A 26 2.72 24.06 -39.31
CA SER A 26 2.81 25.54 -39.21
C SER A 26 3.45 25.88 -37.86
N LYS A 27 4.52 26.71 -37.95
CA LYS A 27 5.29 27.21 -36.80
C LYS A 27 4.49 28.29 -36.09
N SER A 28 4.04 28.08 -34.87
CA SER A 28 3.85 29.17 -33.90
C SER A 28 4.35 28.65 -32.52
N LYS A 29 5.23 29.44 -31.89
CA LYS A 29 5.75 29.21 -30.57
C LYS A 29 4.66 29.53 -29.54
N THR A 30 3.93 28.51 -29.11
CA THR A 30 3.16 28.47 -27.85
C THR A 30 3.45 27.11 -27.20
N SER A 31 3.77 27.10 -25.92
CA SER A 31 4.22 25.91 -25.18
C SER A 31 3.21 24.77 -25.31
N PRO A 32 3.67 23.52 -25.65
CA PRO A 32 2.79 22.36 -25.89
C PRO A 32 2.23 21.69 -24.63
N GLU A 33 2.52 22.19 -23.44
CA GLU A 33 2.24 21.50 -22.18
C GLU A 33 0.80 21.67 -21.66
N THR A 34 0.08 22.69 -22.05
CA THR A 34 -1.24 23.00 -21.48
C THR A 34 -2.42 22.24 -22.09
N SER A 35 -2.31 21.75 -23.33
CA SER A 35 -3.39 20.97 -23.95
C SER A 35 -3.42 19.50 -23.55
N SER A 36 -2.25 18.89 -23.32
CA SER A 36 -2.16 17.48 -22.94
C SER A 36 -2.62 17.20 -21.51
N ASP A 37 -2.37 18.13 -20.58
CA ASP A 37 -2.78 17.96 -19.18
C ASP A 37 -4.29 18.14 -19.03
N ALA A 38 -4.90 19.10 -19.74
CA ALA A 38 -6.34 19.31 -19.73
C ALA A 38 -7.10 18.10 -20.32
N ASP A 39 -6.59 17.50 -21.40
CA ASP A 39 -7.18 16.29 -22.00
C ASP A 39 -7.05 15.09 -21.08
N PHE A 40 -5.93 14.94 -20.37
CA PHE A 40 -5.73 13.90 -19.38
C PHE A 40 -6.70 14.06 -18.20
N GLU A 41 -6.83 15.28 -17.67
CA GLU A 41 -7.77 15.58 -16.59
C GLU A 41 -9.23 15.31 -17.00
N HIS A 42 -9.61 15.69 -18.21
CA HIS A 42 -10.94 15.40 -18.75
C HIS A 42 -11.19 13.89 -18.83
N THR A 43 -10.19 13.12 -19.26
CA THR A 43 -10.25 11.65 -19.32
C THR A 43 -10.45 11.06 -17.93
N ILE A 44 -9.75 11.57 -16.91
CA ILE A 44 -9.90 11.13 -15.51
C ILE A 44 -11.30 11.42 -14.99
N LEU A 45 -11.84 12.63 -15.22
CA LEU A 45 -13.18 13.00 -14.77
C LEU A 45 -14.25 12.14 -15.44
N LYS A 46 -14.08 11.83 -16.73
CA LYS A 46 -14.96 10.89 -17.44
C LYS A 46 -14.86 9.48 -16.83
N LEU A 47 -13.66 8.98 -16.54
CA LEU A 47 -13.44 7.68 -15.94
C LEU A 47 -14.11 7.56 -14.55
N LEU A 48 -13.97 8.58 -13.70
CA LEU A 48 -14.65 8.64 -12.39
C LEU A 48 -16.17 8.55 -12.54
N LYS A 49 -16.73 9.35 -13.45
CA LYS A 49 -18.18 9.32 -13.73
C LYS A 49 -18.65 7.96 -14.24
N ASP A 50 -17.96 7.40 -15.24
CA ASP A 50 -18.34 6.12 -15.87
C ASP A 50 -18.18 4.92 -14.92
N SER A 51 -17.28 5.01 -13.94
CA SER A 51 -17.07 4.00 -12.91
C SER A 51 -17.91 4.21 -11.65
N LYS A 52 -18.63 5.33 -11.52
CA LYS A 52 -19.30 5.74 -10.28
C LYS A 52 -18.34 5.72 -9.09
N THR A 53 -17.20 6.38 -9.26
CA THR A 53 -16.20 6.52 -8.21
C THR A 53 -16.17 7.98 -7.78
N PRO A 54 -16.54 8.34 -6.53
CA PRO A 54 -16.72 9.72 -6.12
C PRO A 54 -15.47 10.58 -6.25
N GLY A 55 -14.31 10.07 -5.83
CA GLY A 55 -13.09 10.87 -5.79
C GLY A 55 -11.82 10.07 -5.99
N LEU A 56 -10.77 10.79 -6.39
CA LEU A 56 -9.43 10.27 -6.66
C LEU A 56 -8.38 11.28 -6.20
N SER A 57 -7.34 10.81 -5.52
CA SER A 57 -6.05 11.49 -5.36
C SER A 57 -5.03 10.80 -6.26
N LEU A 58 -4.36 11.54 -7.14
CA LEU A 58 -3.38 11.01 -8.10
C LEU A 58 -2.10 11.83 -8.09
N ALA A 59 -0.95 11.14 -8.02
CA ALA A 59 0.37 11.74 -8.25
C ALA A 59 1.18 10.87 -9.22
N ILE A 60 1.88 11.53 -10.15
CA ILE A 60 2.76 10.88 -11.14
C ILE A 60 4.18 11.38 -10.91
N ILE A 61 5.12 10.45 -10.97
CA ILE A 61 6.56 10.69 -10.79
C ILE A 61 7.26 10.38 -12.10
N LYS A 62 8.11 11.29 -12.56
CA LYS A 62 9.04 11.09 -13.69
C LYS A 62 10.42 11.57 -13.29
N ASN A 63 11.45 10.77 -13.59
CA ASN A 63 12.85 11.11 -13.28
C ASN A 63 13.11 11.47 -11.80
N GLY A 64 12.35 10.89 -10.88
CA GLY A 64 12.50 11.14 -9.44
C GLY A 64 11.79 12.41 -8.93
N GLU A 65 10.98 13.06 -9.75
CA GLU A 65 10.22 14.27 -9.38
C GLU A 65 8.72 14.06 -9.58
N ILE A 66 7.91 14.66 -8.71
CA ILE A 66 6.45 14.68 -8.86
C ILE A 66 6.12 15.65 -9.99
N THR A 67 5.72 15.13 -11.15
CA THR A 67 5.36 15.93 -12.33
C THR A 67 3.88 16.23 -12.44
N PHE A 68 3.04 15.45 -11.73
CA PHE A 68 1.60 15.67 -11.65
C PHE A 68 1.11 15.33 -10.26
N ASN A 69 0.26 16.18 -9.66
CA ASN A 69 -0.38 15.92 -8.38
C ASN A 69 -1.70 16.67 -8.29
N LYS A 70 -2.82 15.90 -8.26
CA LYS A 70 -4.16 16.50 -8.24
C LYS A 70 -5.20 15.62 -7.55
N GLY A 71 -6.16 16.27 -6.90
CA GLY A 71 -7.41 15.67 -6.45
C GLY A 71 -8.52 15.84 -7.49
N PHE A 72 -9.39 14.85 -7.63
CA PHE A 72 -10.52 14.85 -8.55
C PHE A 72 -11.79 14.39 -7.84
N GLY A 73 -12.93 14.95 -8.21
CA GLY A 73 -14.23 14.55 -7.68
C GLY A 73 -14.44 14.95 -6.23
N MET A 74 -15.22 14.17 -5.50
CA MET A 74 -15.71 14.47 -4.16
C MET A 74 -15.07 13.58 -3.11
N LYS A 75 -14.57 14.17 -2.02
CA LYS A 75 -14.15 13.41 -0.83
C LYS A 75 -15.34 12.92 -0.02
N ASN A 76 -16.48 13.62 -0.12
CA ASN A 76 -17.72 13.23 0.53
C ASN A 76 -18.92 13.71 -0.33
N THR A 77 -19.71 12.77 -0.84
CA THR A 77 -20.88 13.06 -1.69
C THR A 77 -22.06 13.64 -0.89
N SER A 78 -22.15 13.37 0.43
CA SER A 78 -23.23 13.90 1.25
C SER A 78 -23.09 15.39 1.55
N THR A 79 -21.84 15.91 1.56
CA THR A 79 -21.55 17.33 1.82
C THR A 79 -21.10 18.07 0.58
N ASN A 80 -20.90 17.37 -0.57
CA ASN A 80 -20.33 17.89 -1.78
C ASN A 80 -18.93 18.52 -1.61
N ASP A 81 -18.14 18.02 -0.65
CA ASP A 81 -16.78 18.46 -0.40
C ASP A 81 -15.84 17.89 -1.47
N PRO A 82 -15.08 18.73 -2.20
CA PRO A 82 -14.17 18.26 -3.23
C PRO A 82 -12.92 17.59 -2.66
N VAL A 83 -12.31 16.70 -3.43
CA VAL A 83 -10.96 16.18 -3.16
C VAL A 83 -9.95 17.27 -3.50
N ASP A 84 -9.04 17.54 -2.56
CA ASP A 84 -7.84 18.36 -2.79
C ASP A 84 -6.55 17.53 -2.69
N THR A 85 -5.39 18.16 -2.86
CA THR A 85 -4.08 17.49 -2.83
C THR A 85 -3.67 17.02 -1.45
N ASP A 86 -4.32 17.48 -0.39
CA ASP A 86 -4.04 17.13 1.00
C ASP A 86 -5.10 16.19 1.60
N THR A 87 -6.19 15.94 0.86
CA THR A 87 -7.24 14.99 1.25
C THR A 87 -6.65 13.60 1.42
N THR A 88 -6.80 13.03 2.61
CA THR A 88 -6.30 11.68 2.93
C THR A 88 -7.35 10.61 2.66
N PHE A 89 -6.87 9.45 2.23
CA PHE A 89 -7.66 8.25 1.94
C PHE A 89 -7.13 7.08 2.77
N GLU A 90 -7.98 6.12 3.09
CA GLU A 90 -7.50 4.87 3.65
C GLU A 90 -6.72 4.10 2.56
N ALA A 91 -5.43 3.90 2.81
CA ALA A 91 -4.52 3.25 1.86
C ALA A 91 -4.75 1.74 1.73
N ALA A 92 -5.47 1.15 2.67
CA ALA A 92 -5.64 -0.30 2.75
C ALA A 92 -4.27 -1.01 2.69
N SER A 93 -4.16 -2.07 1.90
CA SER A 93 -2.96 -2.92 1.87
C SER A 93 -1.68 -2.23 1.37
N VAL A 94 -1.78 -1.08 0.70
CA VAL A 94 -0.60 -0.27 0.34
C VAL A 94 0.17 0.21 1.59
N SER A 95 -0.46 0.19 2.77
CA SER A 95 0.20 0.40 4.08
C SER A 95 1.36 -0.57 4.35
N LYS A 96 1.28 -1.79 3.82
CA LYS A 96 2.28 -2.85 4.02
C LYS A 96 3.67 -2.46 3.52
N THR A 97 3.73 -1.71 2.43
CA THR A 97 5.00 -1.29 1.83
C THR A 97 5.73 -0.27 2.71
N VAL A 98 4.98 0.67 3.31
CA VAL A 98 5.51 1.67 4.25
C VAL A 98 5.95 1.01 5.55
N PHE A 99 5.21 0.00 6.02
CA PHE A 99 5.63 -0.79 7.18
C PHE A 99 6.88 -1.63 6.87
N ALA A 100 6.95 -2.26 5.70
CA ALA A 100 8.14 -2.99 5.25
C ALA A 100 9.38 -2.09 5.22
N TYR A 101 9.25 -0.86 4.74
CA TYR A 101 10.33 0.14 4.80
C TYR A 101 10.81 0.40 6.23
N ALA A 102 9.89 0.51 7.20
CA ALA A 102 10.24 0.66 8.61
C ALA A 102 10.98 -0.56 9.16
N VAL A 103 10.56 -1.77 8.78
CA VAL A 103 11.24 -3.02 9.15
C VAL A 103 12.66 -3.03 8.60
N MET A 104 12.84 -2.74 7.32
CA MET A 104 14.17 -2.64 6.70
C MET A 104 15.08 -1.64 7.42
N LYS A 105 14.52 -0.49 7.85
CA LYS A 105 15.30 0.49 8.63
C LYS A 105 15.67 -0.02 10.01
N LEU A 106 14.83 -0.84 10.63
CA LEU A 106 15.16 -1.50 11.91
C LEU A 106 16.24 -2.59 11.71
N CYS A 107 16.26 -3.24 10.55
CA CYS A 107 17.34 -4.18 10.19
C CYS A 107 18.68 -3.46 10.05
N GLU A 108 18.75 -2.32 9.37
CA GLU A 108 19.97 -1.50 9.31
C GLU A 108 20.48 -1.08 10.68
N LYS A 109 19.55 -0.82 11.61
CA LYS A 109 19.87 -0.47 13.01
C LYS A 109 20.17 -1.69 13.89
N LYS A 110 20.17 -2.90 13.34
CA LYS A 110 20.37 -4.18 14.05
C LYS A 110 19.41 -4.37 15.23
N VAL A 111 18.21 -3.82 15.14
CA VAL A 111 17.13 -4.03 16.12
C VAL A 111 16.42 -5.36 15.86
N ILE A 112 16.27 -5.70 14.58
CA ILE A 112 15.75 -6.98 14.09
C ILE A 112 16.61 -7.44 12.92
N ASP A 113 16.65 -8.73 12.69
CA ASP A 113 17.27 -9.33 11.50
C ASP A 113 16.19 -10.01 10.66
N LEU A 114 16.32 -9.95 9.33
CA LEU A 114 15.31 -10.48 8.42
C LEU A 114 15.14 -12.00 8.54
N ASP A 115 16.19 -12.72 8.89
CA ASP A 115 16.27 -14.17 8.84
C ASP A 115 16.31 -14.83 10.23
N THR A 116 16.41 -14.03 11.29
CA THR A 116 16.29 -14.51 12.66
C THR A 116 14.82 -14.81 12.99
N PRO A 117 14.48 -15.99 13.53
CA PRO A 117 13.12 -16.29 13.95
C PRO A 117 12.54 -15.27 14.92
N LEU A 118 11.31 -14.82 14.64
CA LEU A 118 10.63 -13.80 15.46
C LEU A 118 10.44 -14.24 16.91
N SER A 119 10.35 -15.55 17.15
CA SER A 119 10.27 -16.13 18.49
C SER A 119 11.51 -15.88 19.36
N GLN A 120 12.66 -15.56 18.77
CA GLN A 120 13.85 -15.18 19.54
C GLN A 120 13.75 -13.74 20.09
N TYR A 121 12.93 -12.91 19.47
CA TYR A 121 12.70 -11.53 19.90
C TYR A 121 11.55 -11.40 20.91
N TYR A 122 10.55 -12.29 20.82
CA TYR A 122 9.38 -12.28 21.71
C TYR A 122 8.87 -13.73 21.91
N PRO A 123 9.56 -14.55 22.72
CA PRO A 123 9.24 -15.99 22.88
C PRO A 123 7.81 -16.27 23.33
N GLU A 124 7.27 -15.44 24.24
CA GLU A 124 5.95 -15.62 24.86
C GLU A 124 4.81 -15.54 23.83
N LEU A 125 5.00 -14.76 22.75
CA LEU A 125 4.02 -14.62 21.68
C LEU A 125 3.80 -15.92 20.90
N PHE A 126 4.78 -16.83 20.93
CA PHE A 126 4.83 -18.06 20.15
C PHE A 126 4.55 -19.33 21.00
N GLY A 127 3.86 -19.17 22.12
CA GLY A 127 3.50 -20.27 23.05
C GLY A 127 2.36 -21.18 22.57
N GLY A 128 1.99 -21.15 21.29
CA GLY A 128 0.89 -21.93 20.72
C GLY A 128 1.20 -23.41 20.46
N SER A 129 0.22 -24.14 19.95
CA SER A 129 0.28 -25.58 19.68
C SER A 129 1.03 -25.97 18.41
N ASP A 130 1.35 -25.01 17.50
CA ASP A 130 2.05 -25.29 16.23
C ASP A 130 3.49 -24.76 16.31
N ASP A 131 4.43 -25.68 16.50
CA ASP A 131 5.87 -25.37 16.63
C ASP A 131 6.44 -24.68 15.38
N ARG A 132 5.80 -24.82 14.22
CA ARG A 132 6.21 -24.14 12.97
C ARG A 132 6.09 -22.63 13.08
N LEU A 133 5.25 -22.09 13.95
CA LEU A 133 5.15 -20.64 14.21
C LEU A 133 6.47 -20.08 14.74
N ARG A 134 7.26 -20.91 15.48
CA ARG A 134 8.50 -20.49 16.13
C ARG A 134 9.65 -20.20 15.15
N ILE A 135 9.55 -20.67 13.90
CA ILE A 135 10.58 -20.47 12.88
C ILE A 135 10.24 -19.34 11.90
N ILE A 136 9.09 -18.70 12.07
CA ILE A 136 8.69 -17.55 11.22
C ILE A 136 9.68 -16.41 11.40
N THR A 137 10.15 -15.84 10.27
CA THR A 137 11.08 -14.72 10.21
C THR A 137 10.41 -13.46 9.65
N ALA A 138 11.04 -12.29 9.83
CA ALA A 138 10.56 -11.05 9.23
C ALA A 138 10.54 -11.12 7.68
N ARG A 139 11.55 -11.75 7.06
CA ARG A 139 11.58 -12.00 5.61
C ARG A 139 10.33 -12.75 5.14
N GLN A 140 9.98 -13.83 5.83
CA GLN A 140 8.81 -14.63 5.47
C GLN A 140 7.50 -13.86 5.64
N VAL A 141 7.40 -12.99 6.64
CA VAL A 141 6.24 -12.11 6.80
C VAL A 141 6.14 -11.14 5.62
N LEU A 142 7.22 -10.41 5.32
CA LEU A 142 7.23 -9.38 4.29
C LEU A 142 7.05 -9.96 2.87
N SER A 143 7.47 -11.21 2.65
CA SER A 143 7.31 -11.92 1.38
C SER A 143 6.05 -12.78 1.30
N HIS A 144 5.18 -12.76 2.33
CA HIS A 144 3.96 -13.57 2.39
C HIS A 144 4.19 -15.09 2.26
N THR A 145 5.29 -15.57 2.85
CA THR A 145 5.66 -16.99 2.81
C THR A 145 5.54 -17.67 4.18
N THR A 146 4.80 -17.07 5.12
CA THR A 146 4.60 -17.65 6.45
C THR A 146 3.66 -18.86 6.48
N GLY A 147 2.74 -18.97 5.51
CA GLY A 147 1.63 -19.95 5.57
C GLY A 147 0.41 -19.46 6.36
N LEU A 148 0.50 -18.32 7.06
CA LEU A 148 -0.61 -17.74 7.82
C LEU A 148 -1.75 -17.28 6.91
N PRO A 149 -3.03 -17.29 7.39
CA PRO A 149 -4.17 -16.76 6.63
C PRO A 149 -4.06 -15.25 6.42
N ASN A 150 -4.84 -14.72 5.46
CA ASN A 150 -4.93 -13.26 5.35
C ASN A 150 -5.56 -12.65 6.61
N TRP A 151 -6.68 -13.20 7.03
CA TRP A 151 -7.36 -12.84 8.26
C TRP A 151 -7.90 -14.11 8.91
N ARG A 152 -7.76 -14.24 10.23
CA ARG A 152 -8.41 -15.32 10.96
C ARG A 152 -9.92 -15.11 10.99
N SER A 153 -10.66 -16.20 10.92
CA SER A 153 -12.12 -16.26 11.04
C SER A 153 -12.51 -17.64 11.60
N GLU A 154 -13.79 -17.87 11.85
CA GLU A 154 -14.28 -19.20 12.23
C GLU A 154 -14.02 -20.26 11.15
N SER A 155 -14.11 -19.86 9.86
CA SER A 155 -13.83 -20.73 8.72
C SER A 155 -12.34 -20.82 8.36
N GLU A 156 -11.53 -19.92 8.85
CA GLU A 156 -10.08 -19.86 8.60
C GLU A 156 -9.35 -19.45 9.90
N PRO A 157 -9.20 -20.41 10.83
CA PRO A 157 -8.56 -20.15 12.12
C PRO A 157 -7.07 -19.80 11.95
N PHE A 158 -6.48 -19.24 13.00
CA PHE A 158 -5.05 -18.97 13.04
C PHE A 158 -4.25 -20.27 13.01
N GLY A 159 -3.61 -20.53 11.89
CA GLY A 159 -2.81 -21.73 11.64
C GLY A 159 -2.06 -21.62 10.33
N LEU A 160 -1.12 -22.54 10.12
CA LEU A 160 -0.28 -22.55 8.93
C LEU A 160 -0.83 -23.50 7.86
N GLY A 161 -1.11 -22.96 6.68
CA GLY A 161 -1.52 -23.77 5.52
C GLY A 161 -0.38 -24.58 4.91
N PHE A 162 0.88 -24.18 5.16
CA PHE A 162 2.10 -24.85 4.72
C PHE A 162 3.27 -24.43 5.63
N ASP A 163 4.41 -25.09 5.51
CA ASP A 163 5.60 -24.75 6.29
C ASP A 163 6.20 -23.40 5.87
N PRO A 164 6.60 -22.56 6.82
CA PRO A 164 7.16 -21.24 6.52
C PRO A 164 8.28 -21.28 5.50
N GLY A 165 8.22 -20.41 4.49
CA GLY A 165 9.17 -20.32 3.40
C GLY A 165 8.93 -21.27 2.22
N LYS A 166 7.89 -22.13 2.26
CA LYS A 166 7.69 -23.14 1.20
C LYS A 166 6.74 -22.73 0.08
N ASP A 167 5.84 -21.80 0.32
CA ASP A 167 4.88 -21.33 -0.67
C ASP A 167 4.45 -19.88 -0.38
N TYR A 168 3.68 -19.30 -1.28
CA TYR A 168 3.12 -17.96 -1.13
C TYR A 168 1.67 -18.02 -0.67
N ARG A 169 1.34 -17.24 0.35
CA ARG A 169 -0.02 -16.97 0.80
C ARG A 169 -0.10 -15.56 1.35
N TYR A 170 -0.81 -14.68 0.65
CA TYR A 170 -0.98 -13.30 1.11
C TYR A 170 -1.58 -13.26 2.53
N SER A 171 -0.92 -12.55 3.46
CA SER A 171 -1.26 -12.61 4.88
C SER A 171 -1.20 -11.23 5.55
N GLY A 172 -2.34 -10.74 6.02
CA GLY A 172 -2.43 -9.63 6.98
C GLY A 172 -2.05 -10.06 8.38
N GLU A 173 -2.38 -11.31 8.78
CA GLU A 173 -2.02 -11.86 10.09
C GLU A 173 -0.51 -11.91 10.31
N GLY A 174 0.28 -12.24 9.27
CA GLY A 174 1.73 -12.17 9.36
C GLY A 174 2.24 -10.77 9.67
N TYR A 175 1.66 -9.76 9.06
CA TYR A 175 2.02 -8.36 9.34
C TYR A 175 1.66 -7.94 10.77
N TYR A 176 0.54 -8.41 11.32
CA TYR A 176 0.20 -8.18 12.72
C TYR A 176 1.17 -8.85 13.67
N LEU A 177 1.56 -10.09 13.37
CA LEU A 177 2.56 -10.80 14.14
C LEU A 177 3.87 -10.00 14.23
N LEU A 178 4.37 -9.54 13.07
CA LEU A 178 5.59 -8.73 13.01
C LEU A 178 5.42 -7.38 13.70
N GLN A 179 4.28 -6.68 13.52
CA GLN A 179 3.96 -5.45 14.23
C GLN A 179 4.03 -5.64 15.74
N THR A 180 3.47 -6.72 16.27
CA THR A 180 3.47 -7.03 17.69
C THR A 180 4.89 -7.23 18.22
N VAL A 181 5.72 -7.99 17.49
CA VAL A 181 7.14 -8.19 17.84
C VAL A 181 7.90 -6.86 17.85
N LEU A 182 7.71 -6.01 16.83
CA LEU A 182 8.41 -4.72 16.76
C LEU A 182 8.01 -3.77 17.90
N THR A 183 6.74 -3.78 18.30
CA THR A 183 6.28 -2.96 19.41
C THR A 183 6.90 -3.41 20.72
N HIS A 184 6.97 -4.72 20.95
CA HIS A 184 7.68 -5.31 22.10
C HIS A 184 9.15 -4.89 22.15
N LEU A 185 9.87 -4.99 21.03
CA LEU A 185 11.29 -4.59 20.93
C LEU A 185 11.53 -3.10 21.21
N LYS A 186 10.49 -2.26 21.08
CA LYS A 186 10.56 -0.84 21.42
C LYS A 186 10.24 -0.54 22.88
N GLY A 187 10.02 -1.57 23.70
CA GLY A 187 9.79 -1.44 25.14
C GLY A 187 8.48 -0.77 25.51
N LYS A 188 7.48 -0.82 24.60
CA LYS A 188 6.19 -0.16 24.79
C LYS A 188 5.03 -1.11 25.06
N THR A 189 5.25 -2.41 24.84
CA THR A 189 4.29 -3.45 25.15
C THR A 189 4.73 -4.20 26.39
N PHE A 190 3.88 -4.22 27.41
CA PHE A 190 4.13 -5.02 28.61
C PHE A 190 3.50 -6.40 28.41
N PRO A 191 4.25 -7.52 28.58
CA PRO A 191 3.75 -8.87 28.36
C PRO A 191 2.48 -9.20 29.13
N ASP A 192 2.35 -8.69 30.36
CA ASP A 192 1.18 -8.84 31.24
C ASP A 192 -0.08 -8.10 30.72
N GLN A 193 0.07 -7.13 29.84
CA GLN A 193 -1.06 -6.46 29.16
C GLN A 193 -1.46 -7.12 27.84
N CYS A 194 -0.68 -8.09 27.39
CA CYS A 194 -0.88 -8.82 26.12
C CYS A 194 -1.35 -10.26 26.38
N GLY A 195 -2.19 -10.49 27.38
CA GLY A 195 -2.66 -11.83 27.78
C GLY A 195 -3.45 -12.58 26.70
N THR A 196 -3.89 -11.87 25.64
CA THR A 196 -4.43 -12.47 24.41
C THR A 196 -3.83 -11.76 23.21
N TYR A 197 -3.79 -12.45 22.08
CA TYR A 197 -3.36 -11.84 20.81
C TYR A 197 -4.16 -10.57 20.47
N GLU A 198 -5.46 -10.56 20.74
CA GLU A 198 -6.32 -9.40 20.49
C GLU A 198 -5.97 -8.18 21.35
N MET A 199 -5.66 -8.42 22.62
CA MET A 199 -5.24 -7.35 23.54
C MET A 199 -3.86 -6.81 23.14
N GLY A 200 -2.91 -7.69 22.81
CA GLY A 200 -1.60 -7.30 22.31
C GLY A 200 -1.69 -6.42 21.07
N VAL A 201 -2.55 -6.77 20.12
CA VAL A 201 -2.78 -5.96 18.91
C VAL A 201 -3.35 -4.57 19.24
N LYS A 202 -4.30 -4.44 20.17
CA LYS A 202 -4.87 -3.14 20.57
C LYS A 202 -3.82 -2.24 21.24
N VAL A 203 -3.04 -2.76 22.14
CA VAL A 203 -2.00 -2.00 22.84
C VAL A 203 -0.88 -1.58 21.87
N CYS A 204 -0.43 -2.49 21.03
CA CYS A 204 0.65 -2.26 20.07
C CYS A 204 0.28 -1.26 18.97
N ALA A 205 -1.00 -1.08 18.69
CA ALA A 205 -1.48 -0.25 17.61
C ALA A 205 -1.07 1.23 17.75
N THR A 206 -1.26 1.82 18.92
CA THR A 206 -0.92 3.22 19.20
C THR A 206 0.60 3.42 19.18
N ASP A 207 1.35 2.48 19.70
CA ASP A 207 2.79 2.57 19.79
C ASP A 207 3.47 2.46 18.43
N ILE A 208 2.97 1.59 17.55
CA ILE A 208 3.51 1.49 16.19
C ILE A 208 3.18 2.75 15.38
N ALA A 209 2.00 3.35 15.56
CA ALA A 209 1.64 4.61 14.92
C ALA A 209 2.61 5.75 15.28
N ASP A 210 2.94 5.88 16.55
CA ASP A 210 3.94 6.85 17.03
C ASP A 210 5.32 6.60 16.42
N TYR A 211 5.74 5.33 16.37
CA TYR A 211 7.01 4.96 15.76
C TYR A 211 7.03 5.31 14.26
N MET A 212 5.99 4.94 13.52
CA MET A 212 5.88 5.21 12.09
C MET A 212 5.88 6.71 11.80
N ASN A 213 5.11 7.49 12.54
CA ASN A 213 5.08 8.95 12.37
C ASN A 213 6.47 9.59 12.57
N LYS A 214 7.16 9.25 13.66
CA LYS A 214 8.43 9.89 14.05
C LYS A 214 9.63 9.41 13.23
N ASN A 215 9.61 8.15 12.77
CA ASN A 215 10.78 7.52 12.16
C ASN A 215 10.64 7.25 10.66
N VAL A 216 9.43 7.33 10.12
CA VAL A 216 9.16 7.10 8.70
C VAL A 216 8.44 8.28 8.08
N LEU A 217 7.18 8.54 8.42
CA LEU A 217 6.32 9.47 7.68
C LEU A 217 6.87 10.90 7.66
N ILE A 218 7.10 11.49 8.82
CA ILE A 218 7.61 12.87 8.93
C ILE A 218 9.00 13.02 8.28
N PRO A 219 9.99 12.13 8.58
CA PRO A 219 11.33 12.28 8.02
C PRO A 219 11.42 12.17 6.49
N ILE A 220 10.50 11.43 5.85
CA ILE A 220 10.48 11.30 4.38
C ILE A 220 9.49 12.29 3.74
N GLY A 221 8.88 13.16 4.53
CA GLY A 221 8.02 14.24 4.03
C GLY A 221 6.56 13.87 3.81
N MET A 222 6.06 12.75 4.35
CA MET A 222 4.65 12.35 4.32
C MET A 222 3.86 13.05 5.43
N THR A 223 3.77 14.36 5.38
CA THR A 223 3.29 15.21 6.49
C THR A 223 1.78 15.21 6.68
N SER A 224 1.02 14.87 5.66
CA SER A 224 -0.44 14.68 5.74
C SER A 224 -0.83 13.26 6.13
N SER A 225 0.11 12.31 6.08
CA SER A 225 -0.14 10.89 6.32
C SER A 225 -0.09 10.55 7.82
N HIS A 226 -0.90 9.57 8.23
CA HIS A 226 -0.97 9.16 9.64
C HIS A 226 -1.60 7.77 9.80
N TYR A 227 -1.46 7.19 11.00
CA TYR A 227 -2.07 5.92 11.39
C TYR A 227 -3.12 6.08 12.50
N ILE A 228 -3.34 7.29 13.00
CA ILE A 228 -4.28 7.56 14.09
C ILE A 228 -5.37 8.46 13.56
N TRP A 229 -6.61 8.01 13.65
CA TRP A 229 -7.77 8.84 13.38
C TRP A 229 -7.97 9.88 14.51
N SER A 230 -8.40 11.08 14.14
CA SER A 230 -8.91 12.11 15.06
C SER A 230 -9.94 12.96 14.34
N GLU A 231 -10.82 13.61 15.08
CA GLU A 231 -11.83 14.52 14.50
C GLU A 231 -11.20 15.65 13.68
N GLU A 232 -10.06 16.14 14.08
CA GLU A 232 -9.31 17.16 13.34
C GLU A 232 -8.86 16.63 11.98
N ARG A 233 -8.25 15.44 11.96
CA ARG A 233 -7.77 14.79 10.73
C ARG A 233 -8.92 14.34 9.82
N ALA A 234 -10.03 13.91 10.42
CA ALA A 234 -11.24 13.51 9.69
C ALA A 234 -11.81 14.63 8.81
N LYS A 235 -11.61 15.90 9.17
CA LYS A 235 -12.05 17.06 8.36
C LYS A 235 -11.47 17.07 6.96
N ASN A 236 -10.27 16.51 6.80
CA ASN A 236 -9.62 16.40 5.49
C ASN A 236 -9.42 14.96 5.03
N SER A 237 -10.19 14.02 5.54
CA SER A 237 -10.20 12.63 5.10
C SER A 237 -11.40 12.37 4.19
N ALA A 238 -11.19 11.57 3.16
CA ALA A 238 -12.26 11.13 2.28
C ALA A 238 -13.20 10.17 3.03
N ALA A 239 -14.50 10.32 2.83
CA ALA A 239 -15.49 9.36 3.27
C ALA A 239 -15.45 8.10 2.39
N ALA A 240 -15.75 6.95 2.97
CA ALA A 240 -15.95 5.71 2.23
C ALA A 240 -17.28 5.73 1.48
N HIS A 241 -17.33 5.19 0.25
CA HIS A 241 -18.56 5.11 -0.53
C HIS A 241 -18.78 3.69 -1.09
N ASP A 242 -20.04 3.28 -1.14
CA ASP A 242 -20.44 2.02 -1.77
C ASP A 242 -20.44 2.11 -3.32
N GLU A 243 -20.85 1.02 -3.96
CA GLU A 243 -20.94 0.94 -5.43
C GLU A 243 -21.98 1.88 -6.07
N ASN A 244 -22.85 2.52 -5.25
CA ASN A 244 -23.86 3.49 -5.65
C ASN A 244 -23.48 4.93 -5.24
N GLU A 245 -22.22 5.17 -4.88
CA GLU A 245 -21.68 6.47 -4.44
C GLU A 245 -22.30 6.99 -3.13
N LYS A 246 -22.94 6.11 -2.33
CA LYS A 246 -23.46 6.47 -1.02
C LYS A 246 -22.38 6.33 0.05
N VAL A 247 -22.32 7.30 0.95
CA VAL A 247 -21.41 7.26 2.08
C VAL A 247 -21.68 6.03 2.95
N ILE A 248 -20.63 5.23 3.18
CA ILE A 248 -20.63 4.11 4.11
C ILE A 248 -20.23 4.66 5.48
N ASN A 249 -21.15 4.59 6.43
CA ASN A 249 -20.81 4.92 7.82
C ASN A 249 -20.02 3.75 8.43
N LYS A 250 -18.69 3.88 8.47
CA LYS A 250 -17.81 2.87 9.05
C LYS A 250 -17.76 2.90 10.58
N GLY A 251 -18.40 3.92 11.20
CA GLY A 251 -18.31 4.11 12.63
C GLY A 251 -16.84 4.07 13.08
N HIS A 252 -16.08 5.12 12.84
CA HIS A 252 -14.73 5.23 13.40
C HIS A 252 -14.83 5.27 14.92
N GLN A 253 -14.76 4.12 15.54
CA GLN A 253 -14.82 3.97 17.00
C GLN A 253 -13.47 4.33 17.64
N GLY A 254 -12.92 5.49 17.25
CA GLY A 254 -11.73 6.07 17.85
C GLY A 254 -10.41 5.59 17.27
N ALA A 255 -9.33 6.16 17.80
CA ALA A 255 -7.94 5.99 17.38
C ALA A 255 -7.44 4.53 17.31
N THR A 256 -8.12 3.63 18.00
CA THR A 256 -7.70 2.22 18.15
C THR A 256 -7.97 1.36 16.93
N ASP A 257 -8.97 1.68 16.09
CA ASP A 257 -9.35 0.79 14.99
C ASP A 257 -8.38 0.88 13.80
N LEU A 258 -7.92 2.08 13.44
CA LEU A 258 -6.90 2.22 12.39
C LEU A 258 -5.54 1.70 12.86
N GLY A 259 -5.16 2.00 14.10
CA GLY A 259 -3.91 1.52 14.68
C GLY A 259 -3.81 -0.01 14.76
N ARG A 260 -4.93 -0.70 15.03
CA ARG A 260 -5.00 -2.17 15.04
C ARG A 260 -4.51 -2.78 13.72
N TYR A 261 -4.81 -2.12 12.59
CA TYR A 261 -4.43 -2.58 11.25
C TYR A 261 -3.23 -1.83 10.68
N ALA A 262 -2.48 -1.07 11.50
CA ALA A 262 -1.44 -0.15 11.06
C ALA A 262 -0.49 -0.77 10.02
N SER A 263 0.15 -1.88 10.35
CA SER A 263 1.09 -2.55 9.45
C SER A 263 0.43 -3.10 8.19
N ALA A 264 -0.80 -3.60 8.30
CA ALA A 264 -1.47 -4.34 7.24
C ALA A 264 -2.40 -3.48 6.38
N GLY A 265 -2.91 -2.34 6.91
CA GLY A 265 -3.93 -1.58 6.19
C GLY A 265 -4.36 -0.26 6.83
N GLY A 266 -3.72 0.18 7.91
CA GLY A 266 -4.18 1.32 8.72
C GLY A 266 -3.61 2.69 8.35
N LEU A 267 -2.82 2.81 7.29
CA LEU A 267 -2.31 4.11 6.83
C LEU A 267 -3.42 4.94 6.19
N LEU A 268 -3.55 6.18 6.65
CA LEU A 268 -4.25 7.24 5.92
C LEU A 268 -3.22 8.10 5.21
N THR A 269 -3.38 8.31 3.91
CA THR A 269 -2.42 9.03 3.08
C THR A 269 -3.10 9.65 1.86
N ASN A 270 -2.36 10.45 1.12
CA ASN A 270 -2.72 10.95 -0.21
C ASN A 270 -1.63 10.63 -1.23
N ALA A 271 -1.93 10.85 -2.50
CA ALA A 271 -1.02 10.50 -3.58
C ALA A 271 0.29 11.30 -3.53
N LYS A 272 0.26 12.57 -3.12
CA LYS A 272 1.45 13.42 -2.96
C LYS A 272 2.43 12.85 -1.94
N ASP A 273 1.94 12.50 -0.76
CA ASP A 273 2.77 11.96 0.30
C ASP A 273 3.31 10.57 -0.08
N TYR A 274 2.45 9.74 -0.68
CA TYR A 274 2.90 8.42 -1.13
C TYR A 274 3.91 8.50 -2.28
N ALA A 275 3.79 9.49 -3.17
CA ALA A 275 4.81 9.74 -4.19
C ALA A 275 6.17 10.12 -3.59
N LYS A 276 6.20 10.89 -2.49
CA LYS A 276 7.45 11.16 -1.74
C LYS A 276 8.04 9.87 -1.16
N PHE A 277 7.20 8.96 -0.68
CA PHE A 277 7.66 7.64 -0.24
C PHE A 277 8.30 6.86 -1.39
N LEU A 278 7.66 6.79 -2.57
CA LEU A 278 8.23 6.13 -3.75
C LEU A 278 9.56 6.76 -4.18
N ILE A 279 9.66 8.09 -4.16
CA ILE A 279 10.91 8.81 -4.48
C ILE A 279 12.04 8.43 -3.51
N ASN A 280 11.74 8.20 -2.23
CA ASN A 280 12.74 7.73 -1.26
C ASN A 280 13.26 6.32 -1.57
N LEU A 281 12.53 5.51 -2.36
CA LEU A 281 13.00 4.21 -2.84
C LEU A 281 13.90 4.33 -4.09
N PHE A 282 13.90 5.47 -4.79
CA PHE A 282 14.78 5.68 -5.94
C PHE A 282 16.20 6.07 -5.53
N ASP A 283 16.34 6.74 -4.40
CA ASP A 283 17.58 7.32 -3.91
C ASP A 283 17.87 6.86 -2.48
N GLY A 284 18.46 5.69 -2.36
CA GLY A 284 19.02 5.24 -1.09
C GLY A 284 20.09 6.20 -0.58
N LYS A 285 20.21 6.36 0.74
CA LYS A 285 21.15 7.29 1.35
C LYS A 285 21.98 6.62 2.43
N GLU A 286 23.27 6.52 2.16
CA GLU A 286 24.22 5.96 3.12
C GLU A 286 24.25 6.78 4.43
N ASN A 287 24.32 6.06 5.55
CA ASN A 287 24.43 6.63 6.90
C ASN A 287 23.33 7.63 7.29
N ASP A 288 22.18 7.60 6.60
CA ASP A 288 21.03 8.43 6.98
C ASP A 288 20.28 7.80 8.14
N LYS A 289 19.86 8.63 9.09
CA LYS A 289 19.13 8.17 10.28
C LYS A 289 17.76 7.55 9.94
N TYR A 290 17.12 8.01 8.88
CA TYR A 290 15.72 7.71 8.54
C TYR A 290 15.56 7.04 7.17
N ARG A 291 16.39 7.41 6.18
CA ARG A 291 16.33 6.85 4.83
C ARG A 291 17.09 5.53 4.77
N LEU A 292 16.59 4.61 3.96
CA LEU A 292 17.30 3.36 3.67
C LEU A 292 18.55 3.62 2.83
N ASN A 293 19.59 2.82 3.07
CA ASN A 293 20.74 2.78 2.19
C ASN A 293 20.43 2.03 0.88
N PRO A 294 21.25 2.17 -0.18
CA PRO A 294 21.00 1.52 -1.47
C PRO A 294 20.91 0.00 -1.38
N ALA A 295 21.71 -0.65 -0.53
CA ALA A 295 21.70 -2.10 -0.38
C ALA A 295 20.38 -2.60 0.23
N SER A 296 19.85 -1.90 1.25
CA SER A 296 18.56 -2.22 1.85
C SER A 296 17.39 -2.00 0.89
N ILE A 297 17.46 -0.99 0.03
CA ILE A 297 16.44 -0.79 -1.02
C ILE A 297 16.52 -1.93 -2.03
N SER A 298 17.71 -2.28 -2.50
CA SER A 298 17.91 -3.39 -3.43
C SER A 298 17.36 -4.70 -2.86
N GLU A 299 17.65 -5.01 -1.60
CA GLU A 299 17.10 -6.17 -0.88
C GLU A 299 15.57 -6.11 -0.82
N MET A 300 15.00 -4.94 -0.49
CA MET A 300 13.57 -4.75 -0.34
C MET A 300 12.79 -5.01 -1.63
N VAL A 301 13.37 -4.72 -2.80
CA VAL A 301 12.70 -4.87 -4.10
C VAL A 301 13.14 -6.12 -4.87
N THR A 302 14.06 -6.92 -4.32
CA THR A 302 14.49 -8.18 -4.91
C THR A 302 13.44 -9.25 -4.70
N PRO A 303 13.01 -9.98 -5.76
CA PRO A 303 12.07 -11.09 -5.64
C PRO A 303 12.53 -12.13 -4.61
N GLN A 304 11.66 -12.46 -3.66
CA GLN A 304 11.90 -13.49 -2.63
C GLN A 304 11.23 -14.80 -3.03
N ILE A 305 10.09 -14.74 -3.73
CA ILE A 305 9.34 -15.91 -4.18
C ILE A 305 8.68 -15.62 -5.53
N LYS A 306 8.71 -16.61 -6.44
CA LYS A 306 7.91 -16.60 -7.67
C LYS A 306 6.49 -17.04 -7.38
N LEU A 307 5.52 -16.34 -7.99
CA LEU A 307 4.11 -16.66 -7.86
C LEU A 307 3.70 -17.70 -8.90
N LYS A 308 3.01 -18.75 -8.46
CA LYS A 308 2.33 -19.68 -9.35
C LYS A 308 1.22 -18.96 -10.14
N PRO A 309 0.81 -19.43 -11.33
CA PRO A 309 -0.21 -18.74 -12.14
C PRO A 309 -1.49 -18.38 -11.37
N GLU A 310 -1.95 -19.26 -10.48
CA GLU A 310 -3.14 -19.07 -9.66
C GLU A 310 -2.96 -18.08 -8.50
N GLN A 311 -1.72 -17.74 -8.18
CA GLN A 311 -1.35 -16.77 -7.14
C GLN A 311 -1.09 -15.37 -7.70
N GLN A 312 -1.01 -15.24 -9.04
CA GLN A 312 -0.70 -13.98 -9.70
C GLN A 312 -1.89 -13.02 -9.68
N PHE A 313 -1.62 -11.78 -9.36
CA PHE A 313 -2.59 -10.69 -9.39
C PHE A 313 -1.88 -9.36 -9.70
N ASP A 314 -2.60 -8.39 -10.19
CA ASP A 314 -2.06 -7.08 -10.60
C ASP A 314 -0.84 -7.19 -11.55
N GLY A 315 -0.76 -8.26 -12.35
CA GLY A 315 0.36 -8.55 -13.25
C GLY A 315 1.65 -8.98 -12.54
N CYS A 316 1.62 -9.22 -11.23
CA CYS A 316 2.79 -9.65 -10.46
C CYS A 316 3.08 -11.12 -10.72
N THR A 317 4.35 -11.45 -11.03
CA THR A 317 4.89 -12.80 -11.24
C THR A 317 5.77 -13.26 -10.07
N ALA A 318 6.14 -12.33 -9.19
CA ALA A 318 6.94 -12.60 -8.00
C ALA A 318 6.54 -11.66 -6.86
N TRP A 319 7.03 -11.95 -5.66
CA TRP A 319 6.86 -11.11 -4.49
C TRP A 319 8.20 -10.84 -3.80
N ALA A 320 8.43 -9.59 -3.42
CA ALA A 320 9.58 -9.10 -2.69
C ALA A 320 9.22 -8.76 -1.23
N LEU A 321 9.99 -7.90 -0.54
CA LEU A 321 9.70 -7.52 0.84
C LEU A 321 8.68 -6.38 0.89
N GLY A 322 7.40 -6.76 0.92
CA GLY A 322 6.26 -5.84 0.94
C GLY A 322 5.77 -5.40 -0.42
N TRP A 323 6.37 -5.86 -1.52
CA TRP A 323 6.02 -5.48 -2.87
C TRP A 323 5.75 -6.68 -3.77
N GLY A 324 4.70 -6.61 -4.58
CA GLY A 324 4.57 -7.43 -5.77
C GLY A 324 5.53 -6.96 -6.85
N ILE A 325 6.02 -7.87 -7.66
CA ILE A 325 6.96 -7.60 -8.76
C ILE A 325 6.31 -7.99 -10.10
N GLN A 326 6.19 -7.01 -10.98
CA GLN A 326 5.95 -7.27 -12.40
C GLN A 326 7.31 -7.37 -13.09
N GLU A 327 7.71 -8.59 -13.46
CA GLU A 327 8.92 -8.80 -14.26
C GLU A 327 8.66 -8.35 -15.70
N ARG A 328 9.45 -7.39 -16.19
CA ARG A 328 9.41 -6.87 -17.56
C ARG A 328 10.75 -7.05 -18.23
N PRO A 329 10.85 -7.08 -19.56
CA PRO A 329 12.13 -7.18 -20.25
C PRO A 329 13.11 -6.08 -19.80
N GLY A 330 14.21 -6.49 -19.16
CA GLY A 330 15.28 -5.63 -18.70
C GLY A 330 15.01 -4.79 -17.45
N ARG A 331 13.87 -4.95 -16.78
CA ARG A 331 13.54 -4.20 -15.54
C ARG A 331 12.42 -4.83 -14.75
N ASN A 332 12.32 -4.44 -13.50
CA ASN A 332 11.21 -4.78 -12.62
C ASN A 332 10.35 -3.55 -12.29
N VAL A 333 9.04 -3.77 -12.14
CA VAL A 333 8.12 -2.76 -11.63
C VAL A 333 7.60 -3.26 -10.28
N ILE A 334 7.81 -2.48 -9.22
CA ILE A 334 7.22 -2.74 -7.91
C ILE A 334 5.76 -2.29 -7.92
N VAL A 335 4.89 -3.12 -7.37
CA VAL A 335 3.43 -2.90 -7.38
C VAL A 335 2.85 -3.25 -6.02
N HIS A 336 1.93 -2.46 -5.53
CA HIS A 336 1.02 -2.88 -4.47
C HIS A 336 -0.34 -2.22 -4.63
N SER A 337 -1.38 -3.03 -4.64
CA SER A 337 -2.77 -2.55 -4.60
C SER A 337 -3.33 -2.60 -3.18
N GLY A 338 -4.41 -1.87 -2.96
CA GLY A 338 -5.13 -1.86 -1.70
C GLY A 338 -6.64 -1.84 -1.91
N GLY A 339 -7.35 -2.59 -1.08
CA GLY A 339 -8.81 -2.64 -1.10
C GLY A 339 -9.40 -2.88 0.27
N GLN A 340 -10.35 -2.04 0.64
CA GLN A 340 -11.24 -2.21 1.78
C GLN A 340 -12.55 -1.51 1.49
N ALA A 341 -13.58 -1.69 2.34
CA ALA A 341 -14.90 -1.12 2.08
C ALA A 341 -14.82 0.38 1.79
N GLY A 342 -15.26 0.78 0.61
CA GLY A 342 -15.29 2.16 0.14
C GLY A 342 -13.95 2.76 -0.28
N PHE A 343 -12.85 1.98 -0.36
CA PHE A 343 -11.55 2.50 -0.80
C PHE A 343 -10.80 1.50 -1.68
N ARG A 344 -10.16 2.02 -2.73
CA ARG A 344 -9.21 1.27 -3.59
C ARG A 344 -7.97 2.13 -3.82
N SER A 345 -6.82 1.49 -3.84
CA SER A 345 -5.54 2.16 -4.05
C SER A 345 -4.62 1.33 -4.92
N LEU A 346 -3.69 2.00 -5.59
CA LEU A 346 -2.62 1.35 -6.36
C LEU A 346 -1.38 2.25 -6.34
N ALA A 347 -0.25 1.64 -6.09
CA ALA A 347 1.06 2.26 -6.24
C ALA A 347 1.94 1.39 -7.14
N MET A 348 2.58 2.00 -8.12
CA MET A 348 3.50 1.34 -9.04
C MET A 348 4.73 2.21 -9.27
N ALA A 349 5.91 1.60 -9.33
CA ALA A 349 7.14 2.31 -9.65
C ALA A 349 8.20 1.43 -10.29
N SER A 350 9.01 2.02 -11.18
CA SER A 350 10.29 1.46 -11.66
C SER A 350 11.42 2.22 -10.96
N ILE A 351 12.24 1.47 -10.22
CA ILE A 351 13.41 2.03 -9.55
C ILE A 351 14.41 2.54 -10.58
N GLU A 352 14.65 1.76 -11.63
CA GLU A 352 15.62 2.05 -12.69
C GLU A 352 15.23 3.30 -13.49
N LYS A 353 13.94 3.46 -13.80
CA LYS A 353 13.43 4.66 -14.50
C LYS A 353 13.13 5.83 -13.56
N ARG A 354 13.20 5.61 -12.24
CA ARG A 354 12.87 6.61 -11.22
C ARG A 354 11.50 7.25 -11.49
N SER A 355 10.55 6.42 -11.90
CA SER A 355 9.23 6.83 -12.37
C SER A 355 8.17 5.94 -11.75
N GLY A 356 6.97 6.50 -11.56
CA GLY A 356 5.88 5.76 -10.94
C GLY A 356 4.62 6.61 -10.76
N PHE A 357 3.62 6.04 -10.13
CA PHE A 357 2.45 6.78 -9.68
C PHE A 357 1.87 6.18 -8.40
N ALA A 358 1.07 6.99 -7.71
CA ALA A 358 0.20 6.57 -6.62
C ALA A 358 -1.21 7.11 -6.85
N ALA A 359 -2.22 6.25 -6.67
CA ALA A 359 -3.63 6.56 -6.87
C ALA A 359 -4.47 6.02 -5.71
N PHE A 360 -5.35 6.85 -5.15
CA PHE A 360 -6.23 6.52 -4.04
C PHE A 360 -7.64 6.99 -4.37
N THR A 361 -8.62 6.08 -4.28
CA THR A 361 -10.04 6.37 -4.53
C THR A 361 -10.88 6.07 -3.31
N ASN A 362 -12.02 6.73 -3.18
CA ASN A 362 -12.95 6.57 -2.06
C ASN A 362 -14.29 5.94 -2.47
N GLY A 363 -14.27 4.95 -3.35
CA GLY A 363 -15.46 4.20 -3.77
C GLY A 363 -15.16 2.71 -3.98
N ASP A 364 -16.16 1.86 -3.76
CA ASP A 364 -16.02 0.41 -3.99
C ASP A 364 -15.73 0.08 -5.45
N ASN A 365 -16.15 0.92 -6.39
CA ASN A 365 -15.85 0.80 -7.82
C ASN A 365 -14.47 1.32 -8.22
N GLY A 366 -13.70 1.93 -7.31
CA GLY A 366 -12.40 2.53 -7.59
C GLY A 366 -11.36 1.58 -8.19
N GLY A 367 -11.57 0.27 -8.07
CA GLY A 367 -10.72 -0.73 -8.69
C GLY A 367 -10.60 -0.58 -10.20
N LYS A 368 -11.70 -0.20 -10.89
CA LYS A 368 -11.68 0.10 -12.32
C LYS A 368 -10.82 1.33 -12.63
N VAL A 369 -10.93 2.36 -11.80
CA VAL A 369 -10.17 3.61 -11.98
C VAL A 369 -8.66 3.35 -11.88
N VAL A 370 -8.21 2.68 -10.81
CA VAL A 370 -6.77 2.43 -10.62
C VAL A 370 -6.21 1.46 -11.66
N TYR A 371 -7.03 0.53 -12.17
CA TYR A 371 -6.64 -0.35 -13.27
C TYR A 371 -6.44 0.43 -14.57
N GLU A 372 -7.42 1.24 -15.00
CA GLU A 372 -7.31 2.05 -16.22
C GLU A 372 -6.14 3.04 -16.15
N LEU A 373 -5.87 3.62 -14.98
CA LEU A 373 -4.68 4.45 -14.76
C LEU A 373 -3.38 3.64 -14.95
N SER A 374 -3.33 2.39 -14.48
CA SER A 374 -2.14 1.54 -14.67
C SER A 374 -1.86 1.22 -16.14
N VAL A 375 -2.92 1.08 -16.94
CA VAL A 375 -2.81 0.90 -18.39
C VAL A 375 -2.39 2.20 -19.08
N ALA A 376 -3.03 3.32 -18.75
CA ALA A 376 -2.74 4.63 -19.35
C ALA A 376 -1.31 5.11 -19.04
N LEU A 377 -0.78 4.75 -17.87
CA LEU A 377 0.54 5.17 -17.39
C LEU A 377 1.63 4.10 -17.59
N GLN A 378 1.36 3.03 -18.35
CA GLN A 378 2.30 1.91 -18.53
C GLN A 378 3.68 2.31 -19.11
N ASP A 379 3.74 3.40 -19.86
CA ASP A 379 4.99 3.91 -20.47
C ASP A 379 5.96 4.55 -19.46
N LEU A 380 5.47 4.80 -18.23
CA LEU A 380 6.33 5.23 -17.12
C LEU A 380 7.34 4.16 -16.70
N PHE A 381 7.05 2.90 -16.99
CA PHE A 381 7.77 1.74 -16.45
C PHE A 381 8.67 1.05 -17.45
#